data_518430070105603934d3227a4e65fe54
#
_entry.id   518430070105603934d3227a4e65fe54
#
_cell.length_a   1.000
_cell.length_b   1.000
_cell.length_c   1.000
_cell.angle_alpha   90.00
_cell.angle_beta   90.00
_cell.angle_gamma   90.00
#
_symmetry.space_group_name_H-M   'P 1'
#
loop_
_entity.id
_entity.type
_entity.pdbx_description
1 polymer ?
#
loop_
_entity_poly.entity_id
_entity_poly.type
_entity_poly.pdbx_seq_one_letter_code
_entity_poly.pdbx_strand_id
1 'polypeptide(L)'
;MLAAALLVGTVALRAQNQGPQTEEQKEKQLMEYIDREVKRLFEQLTLEYWQEFYVDSTLTHDYHAMQEELEELQKAKVGNADIYQGVQDKWMQQIDDSYHRFFNEEQWKKYWKSTGQRNQKARDKRKAKAEKASAELKNAGK
;
A
#
# COMPACT_ATOMS: atom_id res chain seq x y z
N MET A 1 38.16 31.44 -21.45
CA MET A 1 37.83 32.10 -20.17
C MET A 1 36.33 32.17 -20.04
N LEU A 2 35.86 31.40 -19.08
CA LEU A 2 34.78 31.72 -18.13
C LEU A 2 33.41 32.14 -18.65
N ALA A 3 32.44 31.25 -18.50
CA ALA A 3 31.48 31.39 -17.41
C ALA A 3 30.65 30.13 -17.28
N ALA A 4 30.95 29.33 -16.29
CA ALA A 4 30.02 28.43 -15.68
C ALA A 4 29.10 29.27 -14.79
N ALA A 5 27.83 29.30 -15.05
CA ALA A 5 26.84 29.86 -14.13
C ALA A 5 25.54 29.03 -14.18
N LEU A 6 25.40 28.17 -13.16
CA LEU A 6 24.21 28.13 -12.31
C LEU A 6 22.86 27.92 -12.99
N LEU A 7 22.52 26.66 -13.21
CA LEU A 7 21.12 26.22 -13.21
C LEU A 7 20.89 25.23 -12.06
N VAL A 8 21.05 25.72 -10.84
CA VAL A 8 20.52 25.09 -9.64
C VAL A 8 19.46 26.03 -9.10
N GLY A 9 18.22 25.71 -9.24
CA GLY A 9 17.21 26.49 -8.54
C GLY A 9 15.82 26.60 -9.12
N THR A 10 15.20 25.51 -9.61
CA THR A 10 13.77 25.60 -9.92
C THR A 10 12.94 24.33 -9.63
N VAL A 11 13.47 23.41 -8.85
CA VAL A 11 12.68 22.22 -8.47
C VAL A 11 12.08 22.33 -7.06
N ALA A 12 12.47 23.31 -6.26
CA ALA A 12 12.02 23.44 -4.87
C ALA A 12 10.73 24.27 -4.67
N LEU A 13 10.14 24.84 -5.71
CA LEU A 13 9.01 25.77 -5.58
C LEU A 13 7.62 25.17 -5.91
N ARG A 14 7.54 23.90 -6.26
CA ARG A 14 6.24 23.24 -6.51
C ARG A 14 5.68 22.46 -5.32
N ALA A 15 6.44 22.29 -4.26
CA ALA A 15 6.01 21.52 -3.07
C ALA A 15 5.29 22.38 -2.01
N GLN A 16 5.20 23.69 -2.15
CA GLN A 16 4.68 24.58 -1.11
C GLN A 16 3.27 25.12 -1.34
N ASN A 17 2.57 24.67 -2.38
CA ASN A 17 1.23 25.23 -2.68
C ASN A 17 0.15 24.16 -2.88
N GLN A 18 0.29 22.98 -2.29
CA GLN A 18 -0.81 22.03 -2.17
C GLN A 18 -1.40 22.18 -0.77
N GLY A 19 -2.49 22.94 -0.67
CA GLY A 19 -3.37 22.91 0.49
C GLY A 19 -3.85 21.48 0.75
N PRO A 20 -4.50 21.19 1.90
CA PRO A 20 -4.99 19.86 2.22
C PRO A 20 -5.84 19.32 1.05
N GLN A 21 -5.51 18.11 0.59
CA GLN A 21 -6.24 17.47 -0.50
C GLN A 21 -7.71 17.31 -0.13
N THR A 22 -8.60 17.63 -1.08
CA THR A 22 -10.03 17.35 -0.91
C THR A 22 -10.30 15.86 -0.99
N GLU A 23 -11.40 15.39 -0.42
CA GLU A 23 -11.82 14.00 -0.52
C GLU A 23 -11.97 13.55 -1.98
N GLU A 24 -12.52 14.42 -2.84
CA GLU A 24 -12.60 14.14 -4.29
C GLU A 24 -11.22 13.94 -4.95
N GLN A 25 -10.23 14.73 -4.56
CA GLN A 25 -8.86 14.58 -5.08
C GLN A 25 -8.21 13.27 -4.59
N LYS A 26 -8.42 12.90 -3.34
CA LYS A 26 -7.93 11.62 -2.79
C LYS A 26 -8.58 10.44 -3.50
N GLU A 27 -9.89 10.48 -3.68
CA GLU A 27 -10.64 9.44 -4.38
C GLU A 27 -10.15 9.28 -5.82
N LYS A 28 -10.00 10.37 -6.55
CA LYS A 28 -9.47 10.36 -7.91
C LYS A 28 -8.07 9.71 -7.97
N GLN A 29 -7.18 10.09 -7.06
CA GLN A 29 -5.83 9.52 -7.00
C GLN A 29 -5.83 8.03 -6.68
N LEU A 30 -6.71 7.60 -5.79
CA LEU A 30 -6.89 6.19 -5.46
C LEU A 30 -7.37 5.40 -6.68
N MET A 31 -8.40 5.88 -7.36
CA MET A 31 -8.92 5.20 -8.56
C MET A 31 -7.89 5.14 -9.68
N GLU A 32 -7.14 6.22 -9.93
CA GLU A 32 -6.03 6.22 -10.88
C GLU A 32 -4.90 5.23 -10.50
N TYR A 33 -4.64 5.07 -9.21
CA TYR A 33 -3.70 4.06 -8.73
C TYR A 33 -4.21 2.64 -8.99
N ILE A 34 -5.48 2.37 -8.65
CA ILE A 34 -6.12 1.07 -8.86
C ILE A 34 -6.11 0.71 -10.34
N ASP A 35 -6.51 1.62 -11.22
CA ASP A 35 -6.52 1.40 -12.66
C ASP A 35 -5.13 1.01 -13.21
N ARG A 36 -4.09 1.72 -12.76
CA ARG A 36 -2.70 1.38 -13.15
C ARG A 36 -2.27 0.02 -12.65
N GLU A 37 -2.65 -0.35 -11.44
CA GLU A 37 -2.28 -1.62 -10.84
C GLU A 37 -3.02 -2.79 -11.50
N VAL A 38 -4.31 -2.64 -11.76
CA VAL A 38 -5.12 -3.61 -12.52
C VAL A 38 -4.51 -3.87 -13.89
N LYS A 39 -4.22 -2.81 -14.62
CA LYS A 39 -3.60 -2.91 -15.95
C LYS A 39 -2.23 -3.59 -15.89
N ARG A 40 -1.40 -3.22 -14.93
CA ARG A 40 -0.09 -3.83 -14.72
C ARG A 40 -0.18 -5.33 -14.48
N LEU A 41 -1.08 -5.76 -13.59
CA LEU A 41 -1.29 -7.17 -13.28
C LEU A 41 -1.88 -7.93 -14.47
N PHE A 42 -2.84 -7.33 -15.16
CA PHE A 42 -3.45 -7.92 -16.36
C PHE A 42 -2.38 -8.24 -17.42
N GLU A 43 -1.52 -7.28 -17.73
CA GLU A 43 -0.45 -7.45 -18.71
C GLU A 43 0.66 -8.41 -18.22
N GLN A 44 1.10 -8.25 -16.99
CA GLN A 44 2.23 -9.02 -16.43
C GLN A 44 1.88 -10.50 -16.24
N LEU A 45 0.66 -10.79 -15.81
CA LEU A 45 0.22 -12.14 -15.47
C LEU A 45 -0.62 -12.79 -16.58
N THR A 46 -0.91 -12.06 -17.64
CA THR A 46 -1.81 -12.50 -18.71
C THR A 46 -3.15 -12.97 -18.13
N LEU A 47 -3.80 -12.05 -17.39
CA LEU A 47 -5.07 -12.34 -16.74
C LEU A 47 -6.19 -12.51 -17.77
N GLU A 48 -7.20 -13.31 -17.42
CA GLU A 48 -8.46 -13.35 -18.13
C GLU A 48 -9.35 -12.17 -17.68
N TYR A 49 -10.35 -11.78 -18.48
CA TYR A 49 -11.22 -10.64 -18.15
C TYR A 49 -11.97 -10.79 -16.83
N TRP A 50 -12.38 -12.01 -16.48
CA TRP A 50 -13.02 -12.24 -15.19
C TRP A 50 -12.04 -12.04 -14.02
N GLN A 51 -10.76 -12.38 -14.20
CA GLN A 51 -9.72 -12.13 -13.19
C GLN A 51 -9.44 -10.63 -13.05
N GLU A 52 -9.38 -9.89 -14.17
CA GLU A 52 -9.27 -8.43 -14.18
C GLU A 52 -10.38 -7.80 -13.34
N PHE A 53 -11.63 -8.21 -13.56
CA PHE A 53 -12.78 -7.75 -12.78
C PHE A 53 -12.62 -8.04 -11.28
N TYR A 54 -12.14 -9.24 -10.91
CA TYR A 54 -11.91 -9.57 -9.50
C TYR A 54 -10.75 -8.80 -8.89
N VAL A 55 -9.68 -8.53 -9.64
CA VAL A 55 -8.57 -7.66 -9.19
C VAL A 55 -9.09 -6.26 -8.91
N ASP A 56 -9.80 -5.67 -9.85
CA ASP A 56 -10.38 -4.33 -9.72
C ASP A 56 -11.31 -4.22 -8.52
N SER A 57 -12.25 -5.14 -8.41
CA SER A 57 -13.22 -5.19 -7.30
C SER A 57 -12.54 -5.37 -5.95
N THR A 58 -11.52 -6.23 -5.86
CA THR A 58 -10.76 -6.47 -4.64
C THR A 58 -9.99 -5.22 -4.22
N LEU A 59 -9.27 -4.61 -5.13
CA LEU A 59 -8.49 -3.40 -4.84
C LEU A 59 -9.41 -2.24 -4.44
N THR A 60 -10.49 -2.02 -5.17
CA THR A 60 -11.45 -0.96 -4.86
C THR A 60 -12.04 -1.14 -3.48
N HIS A 61 -12.55 -2.32 -3.16
CA HIS A 61 -13.13 -2.60 -1.85
C HIS A 61 -12.11 -2.49 -0.72
N ASP A 62 -10.97 -3.15 -0.86
CA ASP A 62 -10.00 -3.28 0.24
C ASP A 62 -9.25 -1.97 0.51
N TYR A 63 -8.96 -1.17 -0.52
CA TYR A 63 -8.37 0.15 -0.33
C TYR A 63 -9.33 1.14 0.34
N HIS A 64 -10.61 1.13 -0.03
CA HIS A 64 -11.61 1.97 0.64
C HIS A 64 -11.77 1.56 2.11
N ALA A 65 -11.91 0.27 2.39
CA ALA A 65 -12.02 -0.22 3.75
C ALA A 65 -10.77 0.10 4.60
N MET A 66 -9.58 0.00 3.99
CA MET A 66 -8.34 0.41 4.64
C MET A 66 -8.32 1.90 4.96
N GLN A 67 -8.74 2.75 4.03
CA GLN A 67 -8.83 4.20 4.26
C GLN A 67 -9.80 4.53 5.40
N GLU A 68 -10.98 3.93 5.41
CA GLU A 68 -11.95 4.12 6.51
C GLU A 68 -11.36 3.74 7.86
N GLU A 69 -10.69 2.61 7.96
CA GLU A 69 -10.05 2.18 9.22
C GLU A 69 -8.92 3.13 9.65
N LEU A 70 -8.11 3.64 8.71
CA LEU A 70 -7.07 4.62 9.00
C LEU A 70 -7.66 5.96 9.44
N GLU A 71 -8.74 6.41 8.84
CA GLU A 71 -9.45 7.62 9.24
C GLU A 71 -10.06 7.52 10.64
N GLU A 72 -10.63 6.38 11.00
CA GLU A 72 -11.13 6.13 12.35
C GLU A 72 -10.01 6.23 13.40
N LEU A 73 -8.81 5.71 13.10
CA LEU A 73 -7.64 5.88 13.95
C LEU A 73 -7.22 7.35 14.10
N GLN A 74 -7.29 8.12 13.01
CA GLN A 74 -6.99 9.56 13.04
C GLN A 74 -8.04 10.34 13.86
N LYS A 75 -9.32 10.04 13.69
CA LYS A 75 -10.42 10.64 14.48
C LYS A 75 -10.27 10.33 15.99
N ALA A 76 -9.84 9.10 16.30
CA ALA A 76 -9.53 8.68 17.65
C ALA A 76 -8.20 9.24 18.20
N LYS A 77 -7.48 10.04 17.42
CA LYS A 77 -6.18 10.65 17.76
C LYS A 77 -5.10 9.63 18.17
N VAL A 78 -5.12 8.47 17.55
CA VAL A 78 -4.07 7.45 17.72
C VAL A 78 -2.77 7.98 17.13
N GLY A 79 -1.72 8.10 17.95
CA GLY A 79 -0.43 8.67 17.54
C GLY A 79 0.65 7.67 17.23
N ASN A 80 0.40 6.36 17.42
CA ASN A 80 1.40 5.32 17.18
C ASN A 80 1.44 4.90 15.73
N ALA A 81 2.55 5.22 15.03
CA ALA A 81 2.76 4.88 13.62
C ALA A 81 2.70 3.36 13.33
N ASP A 82 3.10 2.52 14.29
CA ASP A 82 3.07 1.07 14.11
C ASP A 82 1.65 0.51 14.01
N ILE A 83 0.67 1.18 14.65
CA ILE A 83 -0.75 0.81 14.55
C ILE A 83 -1.26 1.06 13.12
N TYR A 84 -0.94 2.22 12.56
CA TYR A 84 -1.29 2.54 11.17
C TYR A 84 -0.64 1.57 10.17
N GLN A 85 0.63 1.25 10.38
CA GLN A 85 1.33 0.27 9.57
C GLN A 85 0.71 -1.12 9.69
N GLY A 86 0.29 -1.52 10.88
CA GLY A 86 -0.41 -2.78 11.12
C GLY A 86 -1.73 -2.89 10.36
N VAL A 87 -2.49 -1.79 10.28
CA VAL A 87 -3.72 -1.74 9.45
C VAL A 87 -3.39 -1.91 7.97
N GLN A 88 -2.41 -1.19 7.47
CA GLN A 88 -1.97 -1.33 6.07
C GLN A 88 -1.52 -2.77 5.77
N ASP A 89 -0.71 -3.36 6.64
CA ASP A 89 -0.22 -4.72 6.47
C ASP A 89 -1.35 -5.76 6.46
N LYS A 90 -2.35 -5.58 7.31
CA LYS A 90 -3.55 -6.43 7.34
C LYS A 90 -4.29 -6.42 6.00
N TRP A 91 -4.56 -5.24 5.46
CA TRP A 91 -5.30 -5.12 4.20
C TRP A 91 -4.47 -5.59 3.00
N MET A 92 -3.16 -5.32 2.97
CA MET A 92 -2.27 -5.84 1.93
C MET A 92 -2.18 -7.37 1.98
N GLN A 93 -2.20 -7.97 3.16
CA GLN A 93 -2.27 -9.43 3.31
C GLN A 93 -3.60 -9.97 2.75
N GLN A 94 -4.71 -9.32 3.03
CA GLN A 94 -6.02 -9.72 2.51
C GLN A 94 -6.09 -9.65 0.97
N ILE A 95 -5.49 -8.64 0.36
CA ILE A 95 -5.37 -8.53 -1.09
C ILE A 95 -4.56 -9.70 -1.66
N ASP A 96 -3.39 -10.00 -1.10
CA ASP A 96 -2.56 -11.13 -1.53
C ASP A 96 -3.30 -12.47 -1.37
N ASP A 97 -4.03 -12.66 -0.28
CA ASP A 97 -4.84 -13.85 -0.04
C ASP A 97 -5.98 -13.98 -1.07
N SER A 98 -6.56 -12.88 -1.48
CA SER A 98 -7.57 -12.83 -2.54
C SER A 98 -6.96 -13.21 -3.89
N TYR A 99 -5.81 -12.66 -4.24
CA TYR A 99 -5.08 -13.01 -5.47
C TYR A 99 -4.75 -14.50 -5.51
N HIS A 100 -4.31 -15.07 -4.41
CA HIS A 100 -4.01 -16.50 -4.32
C HIS A 100 -5.25 -17.38 -4.59
N ARG A 101 -6.43 -16.90 -4.28
CA ARG A 101 -7.67 -17.64 -4.53
C ARG A 101 -8.09 -17.65 -6.00
N PHE A 102 -7.88 -16.54 -6.75
CA PHE A 102 -8.40 -16.47 -8.12
C PHE A 102 -7.31 -16.41 -9.21
N PHE A 103 -6.03 -16.29 -8.87
CA PHE A 103 -4.96 -16.56 -9.82
C PHE A 103 -4.78 -18.07 -9.98
N ASN A 104 -4.47 -18.51 -11.20
CA ASN A 104 -4.01 -19.87 -11.40
C ASN A 104 -2.58 -20.06 -10.84
N GLU A 105 -2.11 -21.29 -10.78
CA GLU A 105 -0.83 -21.63 -10.16
C GLU A 105 0.36 -20.91 -10.81
N GLU A 106 0.36 -20.80 -12.15
CA GLU A 106 1.42 -20.13 -12.90
C GLU A 106 1.40 -18.61 -12.65
N GLN A 107 0.23 -17.98 -12.71
CA GLN A 107 0.04 -16.56 -12.42
C GLN A 107 0.46 -16.23 -10.98
N TRP A 108 0.05 -17.06 -10.03
CA TRP A 108 0.42 -16.90 -8.63
C TRP A 108 1.94 -17.01 -8.42
N LYS A 109 2.60 -18.02 -8.98
CA LYS A 109 4.06 -18.17 -8.91
C LYS A 109 4.78 -16.95 -9.47
N LYS A 110 4.29 -16.42 -10.60
CA LYS A 110 4.87 -15.24 -11.23
C LYS A 110 4.69 -13.98 -10.37
N TYR A 111 3.48 -13.75 -9.85
CA TYR A 111 3.20 -12.68 -8.91
C TYR A 111 4.06 -12.78 -7.64
N TRP A 112 4.09 -13.95 -7.04
CA TRP A 112 4.85 -14.22 -5.82
C TRP A 112 6.33 -13.91 -5.99
N LYS A 113 6.94 -14.41 -7.05
CA LYS A 113 8.35 -14.19 -7.37
C LYS A 113 8.67 -12.71 -7.64
N SER A 114 7.80 -11.99 -8.33
CA SER A 114 8.04 -10.59 -8.71
C SER A 114 7.78 -9.60 -7.58
N THR A 115 6.77 -9.84 -6.76
CA THR A 115 6.26 -8.86 -5.78
C THR A 115 5.88 -9.48 -4.44
N GLY A 116 5.07 -10.54 -4.44
CA GLY A 116 4.42 -11.08 -3.26
C GLY A 116 5.38 -11.52 -2.17
N GLN A 117 6.40 -12.29 -2.52
CA GLN A 117 7.37 -12.82 -1.55
C GLN A 117 8.11 -11.71 -0.79
N ARG A 118 8.56 -10.67 -1.48
CA ARG A 118 9.23 -9.53 -0.84
C ARG A 118 8.31 -8.81 0.12
N ASN A 119 7.08 -8.56 -0.31
CA ASN A 119 6.09 -7.86 0.50
C ASN A 119 5.67 -8.69 1.73
N GLN A 120 5.48 -10.00 1.56
CA GLN A 120 5.18 -10.90 2.67
C GLN A 120 6.32 -10.91 3.70
N LYS A 121 7.55 -11.06 3.26
CA LYS A 121 8.72 -11.03 4.14
C LYS A 121 8.83 -9.73 4.94
N ALA A 122 8.51 -8.59 4.31
CA ALA A 122 8.51 -7.29 4.99
C ALA A 122 7.41 -7.21 6.05
N ARG A 123 6.19 -7.68 5.76
CA ARG A 123 5.08 -7.76 6.73
C ARG A 123 5.41 -8.66 7.91
N ASP A 124 5.93 -9.84 7.65
CA ASP A 124 6.32 -10.82 8.69
C ASP A 124 7.38 -10.24 9.63
N LYS A 125 8.35 -9.52 9.09
CA LYS A 125 9.38 -8.83 9.87
C LYS A 125 8.80 -7.75 10.79
N ARG A 126 7.86 -6.95 10.29
CA ARG A 126 7.18 -5.92 11.09
C ARG A 126 6.33 -6.55 12.19
N LYS A 127 5.59 -7.59 11.85
CA LYS A 127 4.77 -8.35 12.82
C LYS A 127 5.62 -8.93 13.95
N ALA A 128 6.72 -9.60 13.62
CA ALA A 128 7.64 -10.17 14.61
C ALA A 128 8.24 -9.09 15.53
N LYS A 129 8.59 -7.92 14.97
CA LYS A 129 9.07 -6.76 15.75
C LYS A 129 8.02 -6.25 16.73
N ALA A 130 6.77 -6.10 16.28
CA ALA A 130 5.65 -5.64 17.11
C ALA A 130 5.33 -6.65 18.24
N GLU A 131 5.34 -7.94 17.95
CA GLU A 131 5.13 -9.00 18.96
C GLU A 131 6.22 -8.99 20.02
N LYS A 132 7.48 -8.82 19.63
CA LYS A 132 8.61 -8.72 20.57
C LYS A 132 8.48 -7.50 21.47
N ALA A 133 8.19 -6.33 20.93
CA ALA A 133 8.00 -5.10 21.71
C ALA A 133 6.83 -5.24 22.71
N SER A 134 5.74 -5.89 22.31
CA SER A 134 4.59 -6.16 23.18
C SER A 134 4.91 -7.13 24.31
N ALA A 135 5.73 -8.16 24.05
CA ALA A 135 6.18 -9.10 25.06
C ALA A 135 7.13 -8.46 26.09
N GLU A 136 8.04 -7.57 25.63
CA GLU A 136 8.94 -6.83 26.53
C GLU A 136 8.17 -5.90 27.47
N LEU A 137 7.15 -5.21 26.99
CA LEU A 137 6.29 -4.37 27.82
C LEU A 137 5.54 -5.15 28.89
N LYS A 138 5.02 -6.34 28.58
CA LYS A 138 4.35 -7.23 29.55
C LYS A 138 5.30 -7.73 30.62
N ASN A 139 6.56 -7.93 30.30
CA ASN A 139 7.57 -8.41 31.26
C ASN A 139 8.12 -7.28 32.15
N ALA A 140 8.17 -6.05 31.65
CA ALA A 140 8.61 -4.89 32.42
C ALA A 140 7.57 -4.39 33.43
N GLY A 141 6.30 -4.80 33.31
CA GLY A 141 5.19 -4.44 34.20
C GLY A 141 4.98 -5.42 35.38
N LYS A 142 5.87 -6.42 35.54
CA LYS A 142 5.89 -7.32 36.69
C LYS A 142 7.04 -6.97 37.64
#